data_7e7bdfaede7a166dcff0946df2f335cf
#
_entry.id   7e7bdfaede7a166dcff0946df2f335cf
#
_cell.length_a   1.000
_cell.length_b   1.000
_cell.length_c   1.000
_cell.angle_alpha   90.00
_cell.angle_beta   90.00
_cell.angle_gamma   90.00
#
_symmetry.space_group_name_H-M   'P 1'
#
loop_
_entity.id
_entity.type
_entity.pdbx_description
1 polymer ?
#
loop_
_entity_poly.entity_id
_entity_poly.type
_entity_poly.pdbx_seq_one_letter_code
_entity_poly.pdbx_strand_id
1 'polypeptide(L)'
;MQRIKHLALLIAIGSAATAYAQPPVGDLPEGEGKELLQTVCFACHPAFNILGSAGYDTPAEWKAVFGTMVKLPEAQANTIAAYLAQHLPAKNVRKPVLITGNVEIEIQEWQAPTLGQRSRDPVEAADGSIWWTGMWASLVGRLDPKTGEMEEYKLPVSARPHSIVPAADGSIWYTGNSNGTIGKLDPASGQITQYTTMASDPHSAAFHPNGKLYFTAQNSNMLGVLDPATGEVKEVQTEPRPYGIKVAKSGTLFVAYNGTNKIGAVDPETLAVRYYEIPNTASRIRRLDIASDGIVWYVNSTQGKVGRLNPATGEIKEWDSPSGAQSSPYALAVIDDKVWYNESGVRPDTLVRFDPATEKFQSWAIPSGVGIVRNMWVTKDGNLLIHQSSTNKIGLVTIKD
;
A
#
# COMPACT_ATOMS: atom_id res chain seq x y z
N MET A 1 -1.21 -66.59 36.46
CA MET A 1 -1.36 -65.14 36.65
C MET A 1 -0.24 -64.43 35.88
N GLN A 2 -0.50 -64.07 34.64
CA GLN A 2 0.45 -63.32 33.78
C GLN A 2 0.07 -61.84 33.75
N ARG A 3 0.99 -60.97 34.17
CA ARG A 3 0.83 -59.53 34.14
C ARG A 3 1.21 -59.02 32.74
N ILE A 4 0.24 -58.45 32.03
CA ILE A 4 0.44 -57.72 30.75
C ILE A 4 0.88 -56.31 31.10
N LYS A 5 2.11 -55.94 30.66
CA LYS A 5 2.61 -54.55 30.73
C LYS A 5 2.14 -53.82 29.48
N HIS A 6 1.32 -52.79 29.63
CA HIS A 6 0.99 -51.87 28.55
C HIS A 6 2.11 -50.85 28.38
N LEU A 7 2.76 -50.89 27.24
CA LEU A 7 3.74 -49.89 26.82
C LEU A 7 2.97 -48.80 26.08
N ALA A 8 2.84 -47.62 26.70
CA ALA A 8 2.27 -46.43 26.05
C ALA A 8 3.34 -45.79 25.16
N LEU A 9 3.12 -45.82 23.84
CA LEU A 9 3.94 -45.16 22.88
C LEU A 9 3.46 -43.71 22.77
N LEU A 10 4.20 -42.77 23.36
CA LEU A 10 4.01 -41.32 23.16
C LEU A 10 4.59 -40.93 21.80
N ILE A 11 3.73 -40.71 20.82
CA ILE A 11 4.12 -40.07 19.53
C ILE A 11 4.14 -38.55 19.76
N ALA A 12 5.31 -38.00 19.89
CA ALA A 12 5.51 -36.55 19.87
C ALA A 12 5.36 -36.06 18.41
N ILE A 13 4.22 -35.45 18.07
CA ILE A 13 4.04 -34.75 16.82
C ILE A 13 4.76 -33.40 16.96
N GLY A 14 6.00 -33.35 16.55
CA GLY A 14 6.75 -32.12 16.40
C GLY A 14 6.19 -31.33 15.24
N SER A 15 5.44 -30.26 15.52
CA SER A 15 5.07 -29.25 14.52
C SER A 15 6.35 -28.52 14.12
N ALA A 16 6.97 -28.93 13.01
CA ALA A 16 8.01 -28.15 12.35
C ALA A 16 7.36 -26.89 11.78
N ALA A 17 7.38 -25.81 12.54
CA ALA A 17 7.19 -24.48 12.00
C ALA A 17 8.32 -24.25 11.00
N THR A 18 8.03 -24.34 9.71
CA THR A 18 8.94 -23.88 8.65
C THR A 18 9.07 -22.37 8.82
N ALA A 19 10.06 -21.96 9.60
CA ALA A 19 10.57 -20.60 9.56
C ALA A 19 10.99 -20.38 8.10
N TYR A 20 10.32 -19.49 7.39
CA TYR A 20 10.82 -18.95 6.14
C TYR A 20 12.18 -18.33 6.47
N ALA A 21 13.26 -19.05 6.18
CA ALA A 21 14.61 -18.51 6.23
C ALA A 21 14.62 -17.32 5.29
N GLN A 22 14.74 -16.11 5.84
CA GLN A 22 15.06 -14.95 5.04
C GLN A 22 16.35 -15.28 4.27
N PRO A 23 16.43 -14.96 2.98
CA PRO A 23 17.68 -15.18 2.24
C PRO A 23 18.81 -14.53 3.03
N PRO A 24 20.01 -15.14 3.07
CA PRO A 24 21.13 -14.57 3.80
C PRO A 24 21.28 -13.13 3.34
N VAL A 25 21.20 -12.20 4.28
CA VAL A 25 21.41 -10.78 4.04
C VAL A 25 22.84 -10.68 3.55
N GLY A 26 23.03 -10.48 2.24
CA GLY A 26 24.35 -10.24 1.67
C GLY A 26 24.95 -9.04 2.41
N ASP A 27 26.17 -9.19 2.89
CA ASP A 27 26.88 -8.08 3.49
C ASP A 27 27.03 -6.95 2.45
N LEU A 28 26.95 -5.72 2.90
CA LEU A 28 27.27 -4.58 2.04
C LEU A 28 28.70 -4.73 1.54
N PRO A 29 28.98 -4.47 0.25
CA PRO A 29 30.33 -4.52 -0.32
C PRO A 29 31.33 -3.69 0.50
N GLU A 30 32.57 -4.13 0.58
CA GLU A 30 33.64 -3.37 1.22
C GLU A 30 33.92 -2.08 0.43
N GLY A 31 34.16 -0.99 1.13
CA GLY A 31 34.50 0.30 0.53
C GLY A 31 34.37 1.46 1.49
N GLU A 32 34.95 2.60 1.09
CA GLU A 32 34.83 3.84 1.82
C GLU A 32 33.34 4.26 1.93
N GLY A 33 32.88 4.53 3.14
CA GLY A 33 31.47 4.89 3.41
C GLY A 33 30.59 3.74 3.90
N LYS A 34 31.03 2.47 3.86
CA LYS A 34 30.26 1.33 4.37
C LYS A 34 29.84 1.50 5.82
N GLU A 35 30.81 1.75 6.72
CA GLU A 35 30.54 1.92 8.16
C GLU A 35 29.63 3.12 8.42
N LEU A 36 29.87 4.24 7.73
CA LEU A 36 29.04 5.43 7.86
C LEU A 36 27.60 5.15 7.41
N LEU A 37 27.42 4.47 6.27
CA LEU A 37 26.11 4.07 5.77
C LEU A 37 25.41 3.15 6.79
N GLN A 38 26.10 2.16 7.34
CA GLN A 38 25.55 1.27 8.34
C GLN A 38 25.08 2.05 9.58
N THR A 39 25.92 2.93 10.09
CA THR A 39 25.60 3.75 11.27
C THR A 39 24.37 4.64 11.04
N VAL A 40 24.26 5.27 9.87
CA VAL A 40 23.16 6.19 9.57
C VAL A 40 21.89 5.45 9.15
N CYS A 41 22.00 4.53 8.18
CA CYS A 41 20.83 3.98 7.51
C CYS A 41 20.22 2.79 8.27
N PHE A 42 21.03 1.99 8.98
CA PHE A 42 20.51 0.84 9.73
C PHE A 42 19.74 1.24 10.99
N ALA A 43 19.78 2.52 11.39
CA ALA A 43 18.91 3.04 12.43
C ALA A 43 17.40 2.87 12.07
N CYS A 44 17.08 2.88 10.75
CA CYS A 44 15.70 2.79 10.25
C CYS A 44 15.48 1.63 9.28
N HIS A 45 16.51 1.12 8.64
CA HIS A 45 16.43 0.13 7.57
C HIS A 45 17.29 -1.11 7.82
N PRO A 46 16.76 -2.32 7.69
CA PRO A 46 17.61 -3.50 7.57
C PRO A 46 18.38 -3.47 6.25
N ALA A 47 19.55 -4.10 6.22
CA ALA A 47 20.48 -4.11 5.08
C ALA A 47 19.81 -4.48 3.74
N PHE A 48 18.89 -5.45 3.75
CA PHE A 48 18.20 -5.89 2.53
C PHE A 48 17.37 -4.80 1.85
N ASN A 49 16.85 -3.82 2.62
CA ASN A 49 16.12 -2.69 2.04
C ASN A 49 17.06 -1.79 1.22
N ILE A 50 18.29 -1.59 1.71
CA ILE A 50 19.29 -0.77 1.04
C ILE A 50 19.80 -1.50 -0.21
N LEU A 51 20.14 -2.77 -0.08
CA LEU A 51 20.59 -3.60 -1.20
C LEU A 51 19.53 -3.72 -2.30
N GLY A 52 18.24 -3.72 -1.93
CA GLY A 52 17.12 -3.73 -2.86
C GLY A 52 16.78 -2.36 -3.47
N SER A 53 17.47 -1.28 -3.07
CA SER A 53 17.15 0.11 -3.48
C SER A 53 17.93 0.58 -4.70
N ALA A 54 18.57 -0.31 -5.47
CA ALA A 54 19.25 0.06 -6.71
C ALA A 54 18.31 0.85 -7.66
N GLY A 55 18.87 1.68 -8.52
CA GLY A 55 18.09 2.45 -9.50
C GLY A 55 18.66 3.84 -9.81
N TYR A 56 19.80 4.18 -9.19
CA TYR A 56 20.45 5.47 -9.34
C TYR A 56 21.92 5.27 -9.68
N ASP A 57 22.42 6.02 -10.66
CA ASP A 57 23.80 5.88 -11.16
C ASP A 57 24.74 6.93 -10.57
N THR A 58 24.22 8.05 -10.10
CA THR A 58 25.06 9.17 -9.65
C THR A 58 24.92 9.45 -8.15
N PRO A 59 25.98 9.99 -7.50
CA PRO A 59 25.89 10.46 -6.13
C PRO A 59 24.81 11.52 -5.91
N ALA A 60 24.55 12.37 -6.90
CA ALA A 60 23.52 13.42 -6.82
C ALA A 60 22.12 12.82 -6.75
N GLU A 61 21.80 11.80 -7.56
CA GLU A 61 20.52 11.10 -7.50
C GLU A 61 20.33 10.38 -6.15
N TRP A 62 21.36 9.69 -5.65
CA TRP A 62 21.29 9.07 -4.33
C TRP A 62 21.06 10.07 -3.21
N LYS A 63 21.73 11.25 -3.26
CA LYS A 63 21.49 12.34 -2.31
C LYS A 63 20.06 12.85 -2.37
N ALA A 64 19.49 13.01 -3.55
CA ALA A 64 18.11 13.42 -3.71
C ALA A 64 17.14 12.42 -3.05
N VAL A 65 17.42 11.12 -3.14
CA VAL A 65 16.57 10.06 -2.54
C VAL A 65 16.67 10.04 -1.02
N PHE A 66 17.86 9.83 -0.47
CA PHE A 66 17.95 9.73 0.99
C PHE A 66 17.75 11.09 1.69
N GLY A 67 17.94 12.21 0.98
CA GLY A 67 17.55 13.53 1.45
C GLY A 67 16.07 13.71 1.75
N THR A 68 15.20 12.84 1.18
CA THR A 68 13.77 12.76 1.55
C THR A 68 13.54 12.04 2.88
N MET A 69 14.55 11.36 3.42
CA MET A 69 14.47 10.51 4.61
C MET A 69 15.23 11.10 5.80
N VAL A 70 16.40 11.70 5.54
CA VAL A 70 17.30 12.19 6.59
C VAL A 70 18.10 13.37 6.08
N LYS A 71 18.31 14.36 6.95
CA LYS A 71 19.23 15.47 6.70
C LYS A 71 20.60 15.17 7.31
N LEU A 72 21.63 15.11 6.49
CA LEU A 72 23.01 14.82 6.89
C LEU A 72 23.93 16.02 6.65
N PRO A 73 25.05 16.13 7.40
CA PRO A 73 26.16 17.00 7.03
C PRO A 73 26.67 16.67 5.62
N GLU A 74 27.02 17.69 4.85
CA GLU A 74 27.36 17.56 3.42
C GLU A 74 28.48 16.51 3.15
N ALA A 75 29.52 16.48 3.98
CA ALA A 75 30.60 15.51 3.86
C ALA A 75 30.10 14.05 4.01
N GLN A 76 29.25 13.80 5.02
CA GLN A 76 28.66 12.47 5.22
C GLN A 76 27.72 12.09 4.08
N ALA A 77 26.89 13.02 3.62
CA ALA A 77 26.00 12.81 2.48
C ALA A 77 26.78 12.45 1.21
N ASN A 78 27.89 13.14 0.95
CA ASN A 78 28.75 12.86 -0.20
C ASN A 78 29.38 11.46 -0.13
N THR A 79 29.93 11.08 1.04
CA THR A 79 30.53 9.76 1.24
C THR A 79 29.53 8.64 1.05
N ILE A 80 28.34 8.73 1.67
CA ILE A 80 27.28 7.73 1.52
C ILE A 80 26.80 7.66 0.07
N ALA A 81 26.59 8.79 -0.59
CA ALA A 81 26.13 8.85 -1.96
C ALA A 81 27.13 8.24 -2.95
N ALA A 82 28.42 8.52 -2.77
CA ALA A 82 29.47 7.92 -3.59
C ALA A 82 29.51 6.40 -3.43
N TYR A 83 29.45 5.91 -2.19
CA TYR A 83 29.40 4.49 -1.89
C TYR A 83 28.19 3.81 -2.59
N LEU A 84 26.99 4.38 -2.45
CA LEU A 84 25.78 3.82 -3.04
C LEU A 84 25.81 3.81 -4.57
N ALA A 85 26.28 4.89 -5.20
CA ALA A 85 26.42 4.96 -6.66
C ALA A 85 27.44 3.91 -7.20
N GLN A 86 28.49 3.67 -6.46
CA GLN A 86 29.52 2.68 -6.83
C GLN A 86 29.00 1.23 -6.72
N HIS A 87 28.27 0.92 -5.63
CA HIS A 87 27.93 -0.45 -5.29
C HIS A 87 26.51 -0.87 -5.65
N LEU A 88 25.59 0.07 -5.83
CA LEU A 88 24.18 -0.18 -6.17
C LEU A 88 23.72 0.58 -7.45
N PRO A 89 24.43 0.42 -8.59
CA PRO A 89 24.13 1.15 -9.80
C PRO A 89 22.80 0.72 -10.45
N ALA A 90 22.20 1.61 -11.26
CA ALA A 90 20.93 1.41 -11.93
C ALA A 90 20.92 0.26 -12.95
N LYS A 91 22.08 -0.19 -13.44
CA LYS A 91 22.17 -1.32 -14.40
C LYS A 91 21.55 -2.63 -13.89
N ASN A 92 21.38 -2.77 -12.57
CA ASN A 92 20.84 -3.97 -11.93
C ASN A 92 19.32 -3.94 -11.78
N VAL A 93 18.63 -2.88 -12.24
CA VAL A 93 17.18 -2.77 -12.13
C VAL A 93 16.48 -3.01 -13.45
N ARG A 94 15.22 -3.48 -13.36
CA ARG A 94 14.37 -3.65 -14.52
C ARG A 94 13.88 -2.31 -15.01
N LYS A 95 13.98 -2.08 -16.31
CA LYS A 95 13.41 -0.91 -16.95
C LYS A 95 11.94 -1.15 -17.25
N PRO A 96 11.10 -0.11 -17.17
CA PRO A 96 9.69 -0.20 -17.54
C PRO A 96 9.51 -0.33 -19.04
N VAL A 97 8.39 -0.93 -19.44
CA VAL A 97 7.86 -0.83 -20.80
C VAL A 97 6.91 0.36 -20.84
N LEU A 98 7.28 1.40 -21.58
CA LEU A 98 6.44 2.58 -21.76
C LEU A 98 5.67 2.47 -23.08
N ILE A 99 4.35 2.57 -22.97
CA ILE A 99 3.42 2.45 -24.11
C ILE A 99 2.74 3.79 -24.29
N THR A 100 2.95 4.39 -25.48
CA THR A 100 2.29 5.64 -25.86
C THR A 100 0.83 5.40 -26.25
N GLY A 101 -0.01 6.42 -26.12
CA GLY A 101 -1.42 6.38 -26.46
C GLY A 101 -1.98 7.79 -26.65
N ASN A 102 -3.29 7.92 -26.62
CA ASN A 102 -4.01 9.16 -26.87
C ASN A 102 -4.40 9.95 -25.62
N VAL A 103 -4.18 9.40 -24.41
CA VAL A 103 -4.44 10.09 -23.16
C VAL A 103 -3.17 10.80 -22.72
N GLU A 104 -3.29 12.08 -22.43
CA GLU A 104 -2.21 12.89 -21.85
C GLU A 104 -2.42 13.02 -20.35
N ILE A 105 -1.34 13.01 -19.58
CA ILE A 105 -1.37 13.24 -18.14
C ILE A 105 -0.31 14.25 -17.73
N GLU A 106 -0.56 14.90 -16.60
CA GLU A 106 0.44 15.69 -15.90
C GLU A 106 0.56 15.17 -14.48
N ILE A 107 1.79 14.94 -14.01
CA ILE A 107 2.05 14.46 -12.67
C ILE A 107 2.74 15.57 -11.89
N GLN A 108 2.05 16.11 -10.90
CA GLN A 108 2.61 17.04 -9.93
C GLN A 108 2.93 16.31 -8.63
N GLU A 109 4.11 16.51 -8.08
CA GLU A 109 4.54 15.87 -6.82
C GLU A 109 4.97 16.90 -5.80
N TRP A 110 4.55 16.71 -4.55
CA TRP A 110 4.94 17.53 -3.39
C TRP A 110 5.72 16.67 -2.39
N GLN A 111 6.79 17.23 -1.86
CA GLN A 111 7.57 16.60 -0.79
C GLN A 111 6.86 16.81 0.55
N ALA A 112 6.51 15.72 1.24
CA ALA A 112 5.95 15.81 2.58
C ALA A 112 6.95 16.40 3.58
N PRO A 113 6.52 17.29 4.51
CA PRO A 113 7.43 18.11 5.33
C PRO A 113 8.32 17.31 6.28
N THR A 114 7.74 16.37 7.04
CA THR A 114 8.52 15.51 7.94
C THR A 114 9.25 14.44 7.14
N LEU A 115 10.58 14.46 7.19
CA LEU A 115 11.42 13.51 6.47
C LEU A 115 11.24 12.08 6.99
N GLY A 116 11.31 11.11 6.08
CA GLY A 116 11.25 9.68 6.42
C GLY A 116 9.91 9.20 6.98
N GLN A 117 8.86 10.02 6.90
CA GLN A 117 7.55 9.65 7.46
C GLN A 117 6.88 8.48 6.75
N ARG A 118 7.35 8.11 5.55
CA ARG A 118 6.75 7.07 4.71
C ARG A 118 5.29 7.38 4.41
N SER A 119 5.08 8.43 3.60
CA SER A 119 3.74 8.86 3.16
C SER A 119 2.94 7.74 2.54
N ARG A 120 1.63 7.66 2.86
CA ARG A 120 0.73 6.62 2.35
C ARG A 120 -0.68 7.15 2.12
N ASP A 121 -1.42 6.39 1.34
CA ASP A 121 -2.86 6.41 1.15
C ASP A 121 -3.44 7.84 1.03
N PRO A 122 -3.02 8.65 0.03
CA PRO A 122 -3.56 9.98 -0.16
C PRO A 122 -5.05 9.89 -0.53
N VAL A 123 -5.86 10.79 0.02
CA VAL A 123 -7.30 10.89 -0.22
C VAL A 123 -7.70 12.35 -0.35
N GLU A 124 -8.77 12.63 -1.10
CA GLU A 124 -9.36 13.97 -1.20
C GLU A 124 -10.51 14.09 -0.20
N ALA A 125 -10.50 15.15 0.61
CA ALA A 125 -11.61 15.52 1.47
C ALA A 125 -12.66 16.36 0.73
N ALA A 126 -13.81 16.59 1.36
CA ALA A 126 -14.94 17.33 0.76
C ALA A 126 -14.58 18.77 0.36
N ASP A 127 -13.65 19.40 1.07
CA ASP A 127 -13.16 20.76 0.81
C ASP A 127 -12.10 20.83 -0.33
N GLY A 128 -11.74 19.68 -0.91
CA GLY A 128 -10.71 19.54 -1.95
C GLY A 128 -9.28 19.47 -1.41
N SER A 129 -9.08 19.52 -0.10
CA SER A 129 -7.77 19.26 0.48
C SER A 129 -7.37 17.78 0.34
N ILE A 130 -6.07 17.53 0.20
CA ILE A 130 -5.51 16.19 0.08
C ILE A 130 -4.94 15.80 1.44
N TRP A 131 -5.36 14.64 1.95
CA TRP A 131 -4.89 14.10 3.22
C TRP A 131 -4.07 12.84 2.98
N TRP A 132 -3.05 12.60 3.80
CA TRP A 132 -2.23 11.38 3.76
C TRP A 132 -1.82 10.93 5.15
N THR A 133 -1.37 9.69 5.26
CA THR A 133 -0.75 9.18 6.48
C THR A 133 0.78 9.23 6.39
N GLY A 134 1.43 9.69 7.45
CA GLY A 134 2.87 9.59 7.69
C GLY A 134 3.16 8.45 8.65
N MET A 135 3.20 7.23 8.10
CA MET A 135 3.17 6.00 8.89
C MET A 135 4.28 5.91 9.94
N TRP A 136 5.52 6.19 9.57
CA TRP A 136 6.64 6.04 10.50
C TRP A 136 6.80 7.21 11.48
N ALA A 137 6.24 8.35 11.14
CA ALA A 137 6.25 9.54 12.01
C ALA A 137 5.02 9.62 12.93
N SER A 138 4.07 8.66 12.84
CA SER A 138 2.78 8.68 13.56
C SER A 138 2.08 10.03 13.41
N LEU A 139 1.80 10.41 12.17
CA LEU A 139 1.09 11.64 11.83
C LEU A 139 0.12 11.43 10.66
N VAL A 140 -0.77 12.37 10.48
CA VAL A 140 -1.49 12.60 9.23
C VAL A 140 -1.18 13.99 8.73
N GLY A 141 -1.14 14.16 7.40
CA GLY A 141 -0.87 15.44 6.79
C GLY A 141 -2.04 15.91 5.93
N ARG A 142 -2.14 17.22 5.73
CA ARG A 142 -3.08 17.93 4.89
C ARG A 142 -2.30 18.80 3.91
N LEU A 143 -2.68 18.77 2.64
CA LEU A 143 -2.15 19.59 1.56
C LEU A 143 -3.29 20.37 0.92
N ASP A 144 -3.13 21.66 0.76
CA ASP A 144 -3.92 22.44 -0.18
C ASP A 144 -3.27 22.32 -1.57
N PRO A 145 -3.88 21.62 -2.53
CA PRO A 145 -3.27 21.41 -3.85
C PRO A 145 -3.18 22.69 -4.69
N LYS A 146 -3.91 23.75 -4.32
CA LYS A 146 -3.89 25.04 -5.05
C LYS A 146 -2.70 25.90 -4.66
N THR A 147 -2.36 25.91 -3.37
CA THR A 147 -1.25 26.73 -2.83
C THR A 147 0.02 25.92 -2.63
N GLY A 148 -0.08 24.60 -2.47
CA GLY A 148 0.99 23.71 -2.07
C GLY A 148 1.31 23.77 -0.57
N GLU A 149 0.51 24.50 0.22
CA GLU A 149 0.68 24.57 1.68
C GLU A 149 0.34 23.24 2.34
N MET A 150 1.17 22.85 3.31
CA MET A 150 1.02 21.60 4.04
C MET A 150 0.98 21.83 5.55
N GLU A 151 0.15 21.04 6.20
CA GLU A 151 0.01 20.97 7.64
C GLU A 151 0.10 19.51 8.11
N GLU A 152 0.70 19.25 9.27
CA GLU A 152 0.85 17.90 9.82
C GLU A 152 0.32 17.83 11.25
N TYR A 153 -0.52 16.82 11.51
CA TYR A 153 -1.14 16.55 12.80
C TYR A 153 -0.49 15.33 13.43
N LYS A 154 0.15 15.50 14.57
CA LYS A 154 0.75 14.39 15.32
C LYS A 154 -0.33 13.51 15.93
N LEU A 155 -0.20 12.22 15.73
CA LEU A 155 -1.06 11.22 16.33
C LEU A 155 -0.43 10.68 17.63
N PRO A 156 -1.21 9.98 18.47
CA PRO A 156 -0.66 9.28 19.62
C PRO A 156 0.53 8.41 19.26
N VAL A 157 1.49 8.33 20.17
CA VAL A 157 2.74 7.57 19.97
C VAL A 157 2.42 6.14 19.56
N SER A 158 3.18 5.62 18.58
CA SER A 158 3.04 4.27 18.01
C SER A 158 1.76 4.02 17.21
N ALA A 159 0.93 5.02 16.89
CA ALA A 159 -0.22 4.81 16.00
C ALA A 159 0.22 4.24 14.64
N ARG A 160 1.29 4.76 14.07
CA ARG A 160 1.82 4.35 12.74
C ARG A 160 0.69 4.15 11.73
N PRO A 161 -0.06 5.21 11.38
CA PRO A 161 -1.28 5.11 10.60
C PRO A 161 -1.00 4.51 9.23
N HIS A 162 -1.88 3.60 8.78
CA HIS A 162 -1.75 2.98 7.47
C HIS A 162 -2.73 3.56 6.45
N SER A 163 -4.01 3.50 6.73
CA SER A 163 -5.08 4.02 5.88
C SER A 163 -5.70 5.28 6.48
N ILE A 164 -6.25 6.12 5.62
CA ILE A 164 -6.95 7.34 5.97
C ILE A 164 -8.25 7.42 5.17
N VAL A 165 -9.33 7.89 5.78
CA VAL A 165 -10.64 8.01 5.15
C VAL A 165 -11.31 9.30 5.63
N PRO A 166 -11.64 10.23 4.73
CA PRO A 166 -12.43 11.41 5.09
C PRO A 166 -13.89 11.01 5.30
N ALA A 167 -14.52 11.57 6.34
CA ALA A 167 -15.94 11.41 6.59
C ALA A 167 -16.74 12.62 6.08
N ALA A 168 -18.05 12.44 5.90
CA ALA A 168 -18.94 13.48 5.40
C ALA A 168 -19.06 14.69 6.37
N ASP A 169 -18.80 14.47 7.67
CA ASP A 169 -18.79 15.52 8.70
C ASP A 169 -17.48 16.34 8.72
N GLY A 170 -16.57 16.09 7.78
CA GLY A 170 -15.25 16.73 7.70
C GLY A 170 -14.19 16.13 8.61
N SER A 171 -14.53 15.16 9.46
CA SER A 171 -13.55 14.45 10.27
C SER A 171 -12.70 13.50 9.42
N ILE A 172 -11.49 13.26 9.87
CA ILE A 172 -10.51 12.40 9.20
C ILE A 172 -10.27 11.16 10.06
N TRP A 173 -10.56 9.99 9.48
CA TRP A 173 -10.39 8.71 10.16
C TRP A 173 -9.14 8.01 9.68
N TYR A 174 -8.47 7.31 10.59
CA TYR A 174 -7.23 6.56 10.26
C TYR A 174 -7.17 5.22 10.98
N THR A 175 -6.44 4.29 10.40
CA THR A 175 -6.12 3.01 11.05
C THR A 175 -4.79 3.11 11.79
N GLY A 176 -4.79 2.90 13.10
CA GLY A 176 -3.58 2.83 13.93
C GLY A 176 -2.93 1.45 13.84
N ASN A 177 -2.12 1.26 12.78
CA ASN A 177 -1.61 -0.05 12.35
C ASN A 177 -0.59 -0.70 13.31
N SER A 178 -0.15 0.00 14.36
CA SER A 178 0.79 -0.54 15.34
C SER A 178 0.32 -0.41 16.79
N ASN A 179 -0.85 0.17 17.02
CA ASN A 179 -1.41 0.30 18.36
C ASN A 179 -2.83 -0.26 18.50
N GLY A 180 -3.35 -0.94 17.46
CA GLY A 180 -4.64 -1.60 17.50
C GLY A 180 -5.81 -0.63 17.70
N THR A 181 -5.83 0.49 16.97
CA THR A 181 -6.91 1.48 17.08
C THR A 181 -7.45 1.91 15.73
N ILE A 182 -8.70 2.35 15.72
CA ILE A 182 -9.24 3.24 14.69
C ILE A 182 -9.30 4.63 15.31
N GLY A 183 -8.69 5.63 14.67
CA GLY A 183 -8.66 7.00 15.17
C GLY A 183 -9.53 7.93 14.34
N LYS A 184 -10.13 8.91 15.00
CA LYS A 184 -10.87 10.05 14.41
C LYS A 184 -10.14 11.33 14.80
N LEU A 185 -9.73 12.12 13.81
CA LEU A 185 -9.21 13.47 13.97
C LEU A 185 -10.29 14.46 13.56
N ASP A 186 -10.56 15.45 14.41
CA ASP A 186 -11.26 16.67 14.03
C ASP A 186 -10.22 17.70 13.57
N PRO A 187 -10.17 18.06 12.27
CA PRO A 187 -9.17 18.99 11.77
C PRO A 187 -9.30 20.42 12.33
N ALA A 188 -10.50 20.83 12.71
CA ALA A 188 -10.75 22.19 13.21
C ALA A 188 -10.17 22.41 14.62
N SER A 189 -10.28 21.40 15.49
CA SER A 189 -9.81 21.47 16.88
C SER A 189 -8.47 20.74 17.11
N GLY A 190 -8.05 19.87 16.18
CA GLY A 190 -6.94 18.95 16.35
C GLY A 190 -7.22 17.81 17.33
N GLN A 191 -8.46 17.68 17.82
CA GLN A 191 -8.82 16.64 18.77
C GLN A 191 -8.82 15.26 18.11
N ILE A 192 -8.26 14.28 18.84
CA ILE A 192 -8.19 12.87 18.40
C ILE A 192 -8.99 12.00 19.36
N THR A 193 -9.89 11.19 18.79
CA THR A 193 -10.60 10.12 19.50
C THR A 193 -10.10 8.78 18.98
N GLN A 194 -9.88 7.81 19.86
CA GLN A 194 -9.43 6.48 19.47
C GLN A 194 -10.40 5.40 19.94
N TYR A 195 -10.65 4.42 19.09
CA TYR A 195 -11.46 3.23 19.34
C TYR A 195 -10.55 2.01 19.29
N THR A 196 -10.49 1.27 20.37
CA THR A 196 -9.64 0.07 20.50
C THR A 196 -10.24 -1.09 19.71
N THR A 197 -9.39 -1.81 18.98
CA THR A 197 -9.73 -3.04 18.25
C THR A 197 -9.11 -4.27 18.93
N MET A 198 -9.65 -5.46 18.71
CA MET A 198 -9.00 -6.73 19.12
C MET A 198 -7.78 -6.99 18.24
N ALA A 199 -7.88 -6.66 16.96
CA ALA A 199 -6.75 -6.75 16.04
C ALA A 199 -5.67 -5.73 16.42
N SER A 200 -4.41 -6.16 16.41
CA SER A 200 -3.27 -5.28 16.73
C SER A 200 -2.86 -4.38 15.58
N ASP A 201 -3.37 -4.63 14.36
CA ASP A 201 -2.89 -4.01 13.12
C ASP A 201 -4.01 -3.64 12.12
N PRO A 202 -5.00 -2.82 12.48
CA PRO A 202 -5.95 -2.28 11.51
C PRO A 202 -5.22 -1.70 10.30
N HIS A 203 -5.63 -2.07 9.07
CA HIS A 203 -4.81 -1.83 7.89
C HIS A 203 -5.50 -0.90 6.87
N SER A 204 -6.52 -1.37 6.17
CA SER A 204 -7.30 -0.56 5.22
C SER A 204 -8.72 -0.37 5.74
N ALA A 205 -9.31 0.79 5.49
CA ALA A 205 -10.65 1.10 5.94
C ALA A 205 -11.49 1.75 4.84
N ALA A 206 -12.81 1.59 4.95
CA ALA A 206 -13.78 2.23 4.05
C ALA A 206 -15.08 2.51 4.80
N PHE A 207 -15.67 3.69 4.60
CA PHE A 207 -17.02 3.94 5.02
C PHE A 207 -18.03 3.24 4.12
N HIS A 208 -19.04 2.65 4.73
CA HIS A 208 -20.18 2.06 4.05
C HIS A 208 -21.37 3.03 4.09
N PRO A 209 -22.30 3.01 3.11
CA PRO A 209 -23.50 3.85 3.11
C PRO A 209 -24.39 3.72 4.36
N ASN A 210 -24.28 2.62 5.14
CA ASN A 210 -24.95 2.48 6.43
C ASN A 210 -24.34 3.32 7.58
N GLY A 211 -23.33 4.15 7.28
CA GLY A 211 -22.64 5.03 8.24
C GLY A 211 -21.53 4.36 9.05
N LYS A 212 -21.30 3.06 8.89
CA LYS A 212 -20.25 2.33 9.62
C LYS A 212 -18.93 2.30 8.87
N LEU A 213 -17.83 2.21 9.61
CA LEU A 213 -16.47 2.08 9.08
C LEU A 213 -16.01 0.63 9.13
N TYR A 214 -15.80 0.03 7.96
CA TYR A 214 -15.27 -1.34 7.84
C TYR A 214 -13.77 -1.31 7.65
N PHE A 215 -13.07 -2.28 8.23
CA PHE A 215 -11.61 -2.35 8.14
C PHE A 215 -11.08 -3.77 8.04
N THR A 216 -9.89 -3.89 7.47
CA THR A 216 -9.09 -5.11 7.46
C THR A 216 -7.98 -5.01 8.48
N ALA A 217 -7.55 -6.15 9.06
CA ALA A 217 -6.36 -6.26 9.89
C ALA A 217 -5.47 -7.38 9.35
N GLN A 218 -4.39 -6.97 8.69
CA GLN A 218 -3.61 -7.83 7.81
C GLN A 218 -2.92 -8.99 8.54
N ASN A 219 -2.18 -8.71 9.60
CA ASN A 219 -1.41 -9.74 10.31
C ASN A 219 -2.26 -10.47 11.35
N SER A 220 -3.29 -9.81 11.87
CA SER A 220 -4.29 -10.41 12.77
C SER A 220 -5.26 -11.33 12.03
N ASN A 221 -5.32 -11.28 10.68
CA ASN A 221 -6.25 -12.04 9.85
C ASN A 221 -7.72 -11.77 10.20
N MET A 222 -8.08 -10.50 10.42
CA MET A 222 -9.42 -10.11 10.86
C MET A 222 -10.07 -9.11 9.90
N LEU A 223 -11.38 -9.16 9.86
CA LEU A 223 -12.26 -8.11 9.35
C LEU A 223 -12.99 -7.48 10.51
N GLY A 224 -13.14 -6.16 10.49
CA GLY A 224 -13.84 -5.45 11.53
C GLY A 224 -14.79 -4.39 11.01
N VAL A 225 -15.72 -4.01 11.87
CA VAL A 225 -16.63 -2.89 11.68
C VAL A 225 -16.69 -2.06 12.96
N LEU A 226 -16.57 -0.76 12.80
CA LEU A 226 -16.80 0.25 13.85
C LEU A 226 -18.08 1.00 13.54
N ASP A 227 -18.95 1.13 14.51
CA ASP A 227 -20.09 2.05 14.47
C ASP A 227 -19.67 3.40 15.08
N PRO A 228 -19.51 4.46 14.27
CA PRO A 228 -19.10 5.76 14.79
C PRO A 228 -20.09 6.41 15.76
N ALA A 229 -21.37 6.03 15.71
CA ALA A 229 -22.40 6.61 16.57
C ALA A 229 -22.36 6.06 18.00
N THR A 230 -21.96 4.79 18.15
CA THR A 230 -21.91 4.12 19.47
C THR A 230 -20.49 3.86 19.95
N GLY A 231 -19.51 3.87 19.05
CA GLY A 231 -18.14 3.45 19.32
C GLY A 231 -17.95 1.93 19.40
N GLU A 232 -19.00 1.16 19.09
CA GLU A 232 -18.94 -0.31 19.13
C GLU A 232 -18.07 -0.84 17.99
N VAL A 233 -17.16 -1.76 18.32
CA VAL A 233 -16.31 -2.48 17.36
C VAL A 233 -16.65 -3.96 17.37
N LYS A 234 -16.91 -4.53 16.19
CA LYS A 234 -17.07 -5.98 15.99
C LYS A 234 -16.02 -6.49 15.03
N GLU A 235 -15.46 -7.66 15.32
CA GLU A 235 -14.39 -8.25 14.52
C GLU A 235 -14.60 -9.73 14.35
N VAL A 236 -14.23 -10.27 13.18
CA VAL A 236 -14.30 -11.70 12.87
C VAL A 236 -12.99 -12.18 12.24
N GLN A 237 -12.64 -13.43 12.50
CA GLN A 237 -11.52 -14.09 11.83
C GLN A 237 -11.86 -14.35 10.36
N THR A 238 -10.86 -14.25 9.48
CA THR A 238 -11.01 -14.48 8.06
C THR A 238 -9.80 -15.21 7.47
N GLU A 239 -9.77 -15.42 6.16
CA GLU A 239 -8.61 -15.94 5.44
C GLU A 239 -7.37 -15.07 5.68
N PRO A 240 -6.15 -15.64 5.55
CA PRO A 240 -4.92 -14.94 5.86
C PRO A 240 -4.70 -13.65 5.06
N ARG A 241 -4.31 -12.61 5.80
CA ARG A 241 -3.85 -11.32 5.30
C ARG A 241 -4.89 -10.57 4.46
N PRO A 242 -6.09 -10.26 5.01
CA PRO A 242 -7.01 -9.31 4.36
C PRO A 242 -6.30 -7.96 4.21
N TYR A 243 -6.41 -7.35 3.02
CA TYR A 243 -5.59 -6.22 2.65
C TYR A 243 -6.42 -5.02 2.18
N GLY A 244 -6.61 -4.85 0.86
CA GLY A 244 -7.46 -3.81 0.31
C GLY A 244 -8.93 -4.08 0.55
N ILE A 245 -9.72 -3.05 0.84
CA ILE A 245 -11.18 -3.13 1.00
C ILE A 245 -11.84 -2.02 0.18
N LYS A 246 -12.93 -2.34 -0.48
CA LYS A 246 -13.79 -1.39 -1.22
C LYS A 246 -15.26 -1.75 -1.04
N VAL A 247 -16.13 -0.74 -1.13
CA VAL A 247 -17.58 -0.88 -1.02
C VAL A 247 -18.18 -0.71 -2.41
N ALA A 248 -18.94 -1.71 -2.86
CA ALA A 248 -19.70 -1.64 -4.10
C ALA A 248 -20.96 -0.77 -3.95
N LYS A 249 -21.51 -0.29 -5.06
CA LYS A 249 -22.79 0.44 -5.07
C LYS A 249 -23.94 -0.40 -4.48
N SER A 250 -23.84 -1.73 -4.56
CA SER A 250 -24.79 -2.66 -3.93
C SER A 250 -24.72 -2.71 -2.40
N GLY A 251 -23.70 -2.12 -1.80
CA GLY A 251 -23.37 -2.27 -0.38
C GLY A 251 -22.47 -3.47 -0.06
N THR A 252 -22.22 -4.38 -1.00
CA THR A 252 -21.28 -5.48 -0.77
C THR A 252 -19.86 -4.94 -0.60
N LEU A 253 -19.14 -5.41 0.41
CA LEU A 253 -17.73 -5.10 0.59
C LEU A 253 -16.88 -6.13 -0.17
N PHE A 254 -15.88 -5.67 -0.90
CA PHE A 254 -14.89 -6.56 -1.50
C PHE A 254 -13.53 -6.39 -0.83
N VAL A 255 -12.90 -7.52 -0.51
CA VAL A 255 -11.62 -7.59 0.21
C VAL A 255 -10.61 -8.40 -0.59
N ALA A 256 -9.45 -7.80 -0.82
CA ALA A 256 -8.30 -8.48 -1.42
C ALA A 256 -7.51 -9.23 -0.35
N TYR A 257 -7.11 -10.47 -0.63
CA TYR A 257 -6.31 -11.27 0.30
C TYR A 257 -4.86 -11.41 -0.20
N ASN A 258 -3.95 -10.80 0.53
CA ASN A 258 -2.51 -10.82 0.20
C ASN A 258 -1.77 -12.06 0.74
N GLY A 259 -2.43 -12.87 1.55
CA GLY A 259 -1.90 -14.14 2.08
C GLY A 259 -2.33 -15.36 1.26
N THR A 260 -3.36 -15.21 0.44
CA THR A 260 -3.93 -16.27 -0.38
C THR A 260 -4.25 -15.75 -1.78
N ASN A 261 -4.68 -16.65 -2.68
CA ASN A 261 -5.14 -16.30 -4.03
C ASN A 261 -6.66 -15.98 -4.06
N LYS A 262 -7.16 -15.23 -3.06
CA LYS A 262 -8.62 -15.03 -2.93
C LYS A 262 -9.02 -13.56 -2.97
N ILE A 263 -10.25 -13.32 -3.43
CA ILE A 263 -11.02 -12.11 -3.23
C ILE A 263 -12.28 -12.50 -2.45
N GLY A 264 -12.62 -11.77 -1.38
CA GLY A 264 -13.82 -12.00 -0.60
C GLY A 264 -14.90 -10.97 -0.89
N ALA A 265 -16.15 -11.42 -1.06
CA ALA A 265 -17.33 -10.58 -0.98
C ALA A 265 -17.91 -10.71 0.43
N VAL A 266 -17.96 -9.63 1.16
CA VAL A 266 -18.36 -9.57 2.58
C VAL A 266 -19.74 -8.98 2.71
N ASP A 267 -20.60 -9.68 3.41
CA ASP A 267 -21.89 -9.16 3.83
C ASP A 267 -21.69 -8.14 4.97
N PRO A 268 -22.14 -6.89 4.84
CA PRO A 268 -21.88 -5.86 5.83
C PRO A 268 -22.59 -6.07 7.18
N GLU A 269 -23.70 -6.82 7.22
CA GLU A 269 -24.47 -7.00 8.44
C GLU A 269 -23.89 -8.16 9.31
N THR A 270 -23.45 -9.21 8.64
CA THR A 270 -23.00 -10.45 9.31
C THR A 270 -21.50 -10.62 9.34
N LEU A 271 -20.75 -9.91 8.51
CA LEU A 271 -19.33 -10.08 8.17
C LEU A 271 -19.02 -11.46 7.57
N ALA A 272 -20.02 -12.21 7.11
CA ALA A 272 -19.82 -13.46 6.40
C ALA A 272 -19.13 -13.20 5.05
N VAL A 273 -18.20 -14.08 4.67
CA VAL A 273 -17.38 -13.90 3.47
C VAL A 273 -17.63 -15.02 2.46
N ARG A 274 -18.01 -14.65 1.26
CA ARG A 274 -17.98 -15.52 0.08
C ARG A 274 -16.66 -15.31 -0.65
N TYR A 275 -15.89 -16.39 -0.86
CA TYR A 275 -14.59 -16.32 -1.51
C TYR A 275 -14.66 -16.67 -2.99
N TYR A 276 -13.85 -15.96 -3.79
CA TYR A 276 -13.54 -16.25 -5.18
C TYR A 276 -12.05 -16.54 -5.30
N GLU A 277 -11.71 -17.69 -5.86
CA GLU A 277 -10.33 -18.14 -6.00
C GLU A 277 -9.74 -17.73 -7.35
N ILE A 278 -8.63 -17.00 -7.32
CA ILE A 278 -7.84 -16.69 -8.50
C ILE A 278 -7.13 -17.98 -8.94
N PRO A 279 -7.15 -18.34 -10.24
CA PRO A 279 -6.71 -19.67 -10.70
C PRO A 279 -5.29 -20.06 -10.30
N ASN A 280 -4.35 -19.11 -10.26
CA ASN A 280 -2.98 -19.39 -9.84
C ASN A 280 -2.85 -19.24 -8.31
N THR A 281 -2.53 -20.34 -7.63
CA THR A 281 -2.39 -20.38 -6.16
C THR A 281 -1.24 -19.52 -5.62
N ALA A 282 -0.25 -19.16 -6.45
CA ALA A 282 0.81 -18.22 -6.10
C ALA A 282 0.39 -16.74 -6.21
N SER A 283 -0.83 -16.47 -6.67
CA SER A 283 -1.38 -15.12 -6.76
C SER A 283 -1.44 -14.44 -5.38
N ARG A 284 -1.18 -13.14 -5.38
CA ARG A 284 -1.31 -12.28 -4.19
C ARG A 284 -1.97 -10.99 -4.61
N ILE A 285 -3.21 -10.83 -4.15
CA ILE A 285 -4.04 -9.69 -4.51
C ILE A 285 -3.82 -8.59 -3.48
N ARG A 286 -3.39 -7.41 -3.92
CA ARG A 286 -3.13 -6.29 -3.01
C ARG A 286 -4.25 -5.28 -2.96
N ARG A 287 -4.60 -4.72 -4.11
CA ARG A 287 -5.65 -3.71 -4.21
C ARG A 287 -6.66 -4.13 -5.25
N LEU A 288 -7.86 -3.66 -5.06
CA LEU A 288 -8.99 -3.83 -5.95
C LEU A 288 -9.81 -2.55 -6.00
N ASP A 289 -10.61 -2.40 -7.05
CA ASP A 289 -11.62 -1.37 -7.18
C ASP A 289 -12.79 -1.91 -8.00
N ILE A 290 -13.90 -1.18 -8.05
CA ILE A 290 -15.16 -1.70 -8.60
C ILE A 290 -15.63 -0.75 -9.70
N ALA A 291 -15.81 -1.30 -10.90
CA ALA A 291 -16.33 -0.56 -12.04
C ALA A 291 -17.84 -0.26 -11.90
N SER A 292 -18.35 0.59 -12.77
CA SER A 292 -19.75 1.06 -12.74
C SER A 292 -20.76 -0.08 -12.89
N ASP A 293 -20.37 -1.15 -13.60
CA ASP A 293 -21.17 -2.37 -13.85
C ASP A 293 -21.06 -3.42 -12.72
N GLY A 294 -20.30 -3.15 -11.66
CA GLY A 294 -20.08 -4.04 -10.52
C GLY A 294 -18.97 -5.07 -10.71
N ILE A 295 -18.26 -5.03 -11.83
CA ILE A 295 -17.04 -5.85 -12.03
C ILE A 295 -15.94 -5.40 -11.05
N VAL A 296 -15.34 -6.36 -10.39
CA VAL A 296 -14.22 -6.12 -9.46
C VAL A 296 -12.90 -6.24 -10.21
N TRP A 297 -12.19 -5.14 -10.32
CA TRP A 297 -10.84 -5.09 -10.88
C TRP A 297 -9.79 -5.22 -9.79
N TYR A 298 -8.71 -5.92 -10.06
CA TYR A 298 -7.65 -6.17 -9.08
C TYR A 298 -6.26 -6.23 -9.70
N VAL A 299 -5.24 -6.06 -8.88
CA VAL A 299 -3.84 -6.28 -9.26
C VAL A 299 -3.28 -7.52 -8.57
N ASN A 300 -2.63 -8.37 -9.37
CA ASN A 300 -1.95 -9.58 -8.93
C ASN A 300 -0.43 -9.33 -8.91
N SER A 301 0.05 -8.91 -7.74
CA SER A 301 1.43 -8.41 -7.59
C SER A 301 2.50 -9.44 -7.87
N THR A 302 2.27 -10.71 -7.54
CA THR A 302 3.26 -11.79 -7.69
C THR A 302 3.30 -12.38 -9.08
N GLN A 303 2.27 -12.12 -9.89
CA GLN A 303 2.16 -12.62 -11.25
C GLN A 303 2.33 -11.53 -12.32
N GLY A 304 2.46 -10.25 -11.90
CA GLY A 304 2.57 -9.12 -12.82
C GLY A 304 1.34 -8.97 -13.70
N LYS A 305 0.12 -9.03 -13.12
CA LYS A 305 -1.13 -9.01 -13.88
C LYS A 305 -2.12 -7.99 -13.33
N VAL A 306 -2.96 -7.48 -14.22
CA VAL A 306 -4.25 -6.88 -13.89
C VAL A 306 -5.35 -7.90 -14.19
N GLY A 307 -6.38 -7.98 -13.36
CA GLY A 307 -7.45 -8.93 -13.52
C GLY A 307 -8.83 -8.37 -13.20
N ARG A 308 -9.86 -9.04 -13.69
CA ARG A 308 -11.25 -8.77 -13.35
C ARG A 308 -11.92 -10.02 -12.78
N LEU A 309 -12.85 -9.80 -11.87
CA LEU A 309 -13.78 -10.79 -11.34
C LEU A 309 -15.20 -10.28 -11.60
N ASN A 310 -16.03 -11.10 -12.25
CA ASN A 310 -17.48 -10.89 -12.25
C ASN A 310 -18.08 -11.59 -11.02
N PRO A 311 -18.54 -10.85 -9.99
CA PRO A 311 -19.01 -11.46 -8.75
C PRO A 311 -20.35 -12.22 -8.92
N ALA A 312 -21.12 -11.94 -9.97
CA ALA A 312 -22.38 -12.63 -10.23
C ALA A 312 -22.16 -14.04 -10.79
N THR A 313 -21.17 -14.21 -11.68
CA THR A 313 -20.87 -15.49 -12.35
C THR A 313 -19.68 -16.23 -11.76
N GLY A 314 -18.78 -15.52 -11.08
CA GLY A 314 -17.47 -16.01 -10.63
C GLY A 314 -16.41 -16.04 -11.73
N GLU A 315 -16.72 -15.53 -12.94
CA GLU A 315 -15.75 -15.48 -14.04
C GLU A 315 -14.58 -14.57 -13.72
N ILE A 316 -13.37 -15.08 -13.97
CA ILE A 316 -12.10 -14.36 -13.78
C ILE A 316 -11.35 -14.31 -15.10
N LYS A 317 -10.82 -13.13 -15.42
CA LYS A 317 -9.92 -12.93 -16.56
C LYS A 317 -8.75 -12.06 -16.15
N GLU A 318 -7.54 -12.42 -16.59
CA GLU A 318 -6.31 -11.68 -16.28
C GLU A 318 -5.54 -11.33 -17.55
N TRP A 319 -4.83 -10.22 -17.52
CA TRP A 319 -3.92 -9.73 -18.58
C TRP A 319 -2.54 -9.48 -17.98
N ASP A 320 -1.50 -9.77 -18.76
CA ASP A 320 -0.13 -9.47 -18.38
C ASP A 320 0.09 -7.96 -18.37
N SER A 321 0.71 -7.46 -17.32
CA SER A 321 1.14 -6.07 -17.22
C SER A 321 2.26 -5.77 -18.21
N PRO A 322 2.36 -4.56 -18.78
CA PRO A 322 3.34 -4.23 -19.82
C PRO A 322 4.78 -4.60 -19.50
N SER A 323 5.22 -4.39 -18.28
CA SER A 323 6.59 -4.72 -17.86
C SER A 323 6.76 -6.17 -17.40
N GLY A 324 5.77 -7.05 -17.63
CA GLY A 324 5.84 -8.48 -17.47
C GLY A 324 5.65 -8.99 -16.03
N ALA A 325 5.92 -10.28 -15.84
CA ALA A 325 5.60 -11.03 -14.61
C ALA A 325 6.22 -10.46 -13.33
N GLN A 326 7.29 -9.71 -13.43
CA GLN A 326 7.98 -9.13 -12.29
C GLN A 326 7.73 -7.62 -12.13
N SER A 327 6.75 -7.06 -12.85
CA SER A 327 6.35 -5.66 -12.76
C SER A 327 5.78 -5.28 -11.39
N SER A 328 5.30 -6.26 -10.62
CA SER A 328 4.77 -6.07 -9.26
C SER A 328 3.70 -4.96 -9.17
N PRO A 329 2.57 -5.08 -9.88
CA PRO A 329 1.46 -4.15 -9.75
C PRO A 329 0.98 -4.05 -8.30
N TYR A 330 0.66 -2.85 -7.81
CA TYR A 330 0.35 -2.67 -6.39
C TYR A 330 -0.95 -1.93 -6.12
N ALA A 331 -1.02 -0.63 -6.46
CA ALA A 331 -2.21 0.20 -6.34
C ALA A 331 -3.09 0.07 -7.57
N LEU A 332 -4.38 0.31 -7.38
CA LEU A 332 -5.35 0.29 -8.47
C LEU A 332 -6.51 1.25 -8.17
N ALA A 333 -7.03 1.88 -9.22
CA ALA A 333 -8.27 2.66 -9.23
C ALA A 333 -8.99 2.49 -10.57
N VAL A 334 -10.31 2.66 -10.58
CA VAL A 334 -11.13 2.64 -11.79
C VAL A 334 -11.72 4.03 -12.00
N ILE A 335 -11.50 4.60 -13.20
CA ILE A 335 -12.08 5.88 -13.65
C ILE A 335 -12.76 5.64 -14.99
N ASP A 336 -14.04 5.97 -15.11
CA ASP A 336 -14.83 5.82 -16.34
C ASP A 336 -14.64 4.43 -16.99
N ASP A 337 -14.71 3.40 -16.15
CA ASP A 337 -14.52 2.00 -16.50
C ASP A 337 -13.15 1.68 -17.16
N LYS A 338 -12.16 2.56 -17.00
CA LYS A 338 -10.75 2.31 -17.30
C LYS A 338 -9.98 2.01 -16.02
N VAL A 339 -9.07 1.07 -16.11
CA VAL A 339 -8.30 0.60 -14.96
C VAL A 339 -6.96 1.29 -14.92
N TRP A 340 -6.71 2.01 -13.85
CA TRP A 340 -5.44 2.66 -13.57
C TRP A 340 -4.70 1.91 -12.47
N TYR A 341 -3.44 1.60 -12.68
CA TYR A 341 -2.62 0.93 -11.67
C TYR A 341 -1.14 1.30 -11.85
N ASN A 342 -0.30 0.92 -10.91
CA ASN A 342 1.14 1.15 -11.02
C ASN A 342 1.92 -0.16 -11.13
N GLU A 343 3.10 -0.10 -11.72
CA GLU A 343 4.11 -1.14 -11.65
C GLU A 343 5.25 -0.66 -10.74
N SER A 344 5.47 -1.35 -9.62
CA SER A 344 6.51 -0.98 -8.64
C SER A 344 7.71 -1.91 -8.63
N GLY A 345 7.75 -2.89 -9.53
CA GLY A 345 8.90 -3.78 -9.76
C GLY A 345 9.91 -3.30 -10.79
N VAL A 346 9.69 -2.13 -11.37
CA VAL A 346 10.52 -1.48 -12.39
C VAL A 346 11.06 -0.14 -11.88
N ARG A 347 12.04 0.42 -12.56
CA ARG A 347 12.61 1.73 -12.22
C ARG A 347 12.81 2.58 -13.48
N PRO A 348 12.22 3.77 -13.59
CA PRO A 348 11.25 4.34 -12.63
C PRO A 348 9.97 3.50 -12.49
N ASP A 349 9.26 3.65 -11.36
CA ASP A 349 7.89 3.14 -11.21
C ASP A 349 7.03 3.72 -12.35
N THR A 350 6.03 2.96 -12.80
CA THR A 350 5.11 3.42 -13.84
C THR A 350 3.69 3.56 -13.34
N LEU A 351 2.97 4.49 -13.92
CA LEU A 351 1.52 4.51 -13.95
C LEU A 351 1.06 3.83 -15.24
N VAL A 352 0.08 2.96 -15.16
CA VAL A 352 -0.47 2.21 -16.29
C VAL A 352 -1.98 2.43 -16.35
N ARG A 353 -2.50 2.69 -17.55
CA ARG A 353 -3.92 2.71 -17.88
C ARG A 353 -4.23 1.52 -18.77
N PHE A 354 -5.24 0.75 -18.41
CA PHE A 354 -5.79 -0.35 -19.20
C PHE A 354 -7.21 -0.03 -19.62
N ASP A 355 -7.51 -0.17 -20.90
CA ASP A 355 -8.84 -0.04 -21.46
C ASP A 355 -9.44 -1.43 -21.70
N PRO A 356 -10.42 -1.87 -20.88
CA PRO A 356 -11.01 -3.20 -21.00
C PRO A 356 -11.76 -3.44 -22.32
N ALA A 357 -12.29 -2.38 -22.94
CA ALA A 357 -13.06 -2.50 -24.19
C ALA A 357 -12.17 -2.83 -25.39
N THR A 358 -10.93 -2.34 -25.40
CA THR A 358 -9.96 -2.55 -26.48
C THR A 358 -8.82 -3.47 -26.10
N GLU A 359 -8.70 -3.81 -24.81
CA GLU A 359 -7.60 -4.55 -24.20
C GLU A 359 -6.22 -3.89 -24.43
N LYS A 360 -6.19 -2.57 -24.56
CA LYS A 360 -4.96 -1.80 -24.79
C LYS A 360 -4.45 -1.15 -23.53
N PHE A 361 -3.12 -1.10 -23.45
CA PHE A 361 -2.40 -0.43 -22.37
C PHE A 361 -1.80 0.88 -22.86
N GLN A 362 -1.66 1.80 -21.91
CA GLN A 362 -0.85 3.00 -22.03
C GLN A 362 -0.11 3.20 -20.71
N SER A 363 1.15 3.67 -20.75
CA SER A 363 1.93 3.78 -19.52
C SER A 363 2.88 4.97 -19.52
N TRP A 364 3.15 5.50 -18.32
CA TRP A 364 3.99 6.69 -18.10
C TRP A 364 4.95 6.41 -16.94
N ALA A 365 6.17 6.93 -17.05
CA ALA A 365 7.10 6.96 -15.94
C ALA A 365 6.64 7.97 -14.88
N ILE A 366 6.65 7.59 -13.61
CA ILE A 366 6.42 8.53 -12.51
C ILE A 366 7.72 9.33 -12.30
N PRO A 367 7.71 10.66 -12.24
CA PRO A 367 8.92 11.48 -12.23
C PRO A 367 9.92 11.14 -11.12
N SER A 368 9.46 10.93 -9.88
CA SER A 368 10.32 10.53 -8.76
C SER A 368 10.50 9.02 -8.60
N GLY A 369 10.04 8.26 -9.51
CA GLY A 369 9.81 6.85 -9.76
C GLY A 369 10.62 5.75 -9.10
N VAL A 370 10.85 5.80 -7.80
CA VAL A 370 11.49 4.72 -7.02
C VAL A 370 10.82 4.53 -5.65
N GLY A 371 9.60 5.01 -5.51
CA GLY A 371 8.97 5.19 -4.23
C GLY A 371 7.90 4.18 -3.84
N ILE A 372 7.39 3.39 -4.73
CA ILE A 372 6.26 2.46 -4.57
C ILE A 372 4.95 3.18 -4.27
N VAL A 373 4.06 3.24 -5.26
CA VAL A 373 2.65 3.63 -5.08
C VAL A 373 1.88 2.46 -4.46
N ARG A 374 1.33 2.64 -3.26
CA ARG A 374 0.68 1.56 -2.51
C ARG A 374 -0.83 1.66 -2.48
N ASN A 375 -1.36 2.82 -2.80
CA ASN A 375 -2.78 3.09 -2.95
C ASN A 375 -2.98 4.22 -3.94
N MET A 376 -4.16 4.27 -4.55
CA MET A 376 -4.63 5.34 -5.42
C MET A 376 -6.01 5.78 -4.97
N TRP A 377 -6.30 7.05 -5.17
CA TRP A 377 -7.61 7.63 -4.92
C TRP A 377 -8.08 8.41 -6.13
N VAL A 378 -9.33 8.26 -6.49
CA VAL A 378 -9.96 9.06 -7.56
C VAL A 378 -10.52 10.32 -6.93
N THR A 379 -10.10 11.48 -7.42
CA THR A 379 -10.64 12.78 -7.00
C THR A 379 -12.03 12.98 -7.58
N LYS A 380 -12.80 13.95 -7.02
CA LYS A 380 -14.13 14.29 -7.55
C LYS A 380 -14.10 14.83 -8.98
N ASP A 381 -12.97 15.35 -9.42
CA ASP A 381 -12.76 15.83 -10.80
C ASP A 381 -12.22 14.74 -11.75
N GLY A 382 -12.23 13.46 -11.33
CA GLY A 382 -11.77 12.33 -12.15
C GLY A 382 -10.27 12.18 -12.28
N ASN A 383 -9.47 12.90 -11.48
CA ASN A 383 -8.01 12.78 -11.43
C ASN A 383 -7.58 11.71 -10.43
N LEU A 384 -6.27 11.41 -10.38
CA LEU A 384 -5.72 10.41 -9.45
C LEU A 384 -4.80 11.06 -8.43
N LEU A 385 -4.98 10.66 -7.17
CA LEU A 385 -3.98 10.86 -6.14
C LEU A 385 -3.11 9.61 -6.04
N ILE A 386 -1.81 9.82 -6.04
CA ILE A 386 -0.78 8.81 -5.84
C ILE A 386 0.18 9.25 -4.73
N HIS A 387 1.05 8.37 -4.32
CA HIS A 387 2.16 8.72 -3.44
C HIS A 387 3.40 7.91 -3.80
N GLN A 388 4.55 8.44 -3.47
CA GLN A 388 5.81 7.71 -3.53
C GLN A 388 6.30 7.46 -2.10
N SER A 389 5.93 6.27 -1.58
CA SER A 389 6.07 5.93 -0.15
C SER A 389 7.52 5.99 0.34
N SER A 390 8.48 5.53 -0.46
CA SER A 390 9.89 5.49 -0.07
C SER A 390 10.59 6.85 -0.24
N THR A 391 10.13 7.69 -1.15
CA THR A 391 10.65 9.05 -1.38
C THR A 391 9.80 10.14 -0.74
N ASN A 392 8.81 9.73 0.05
CA ASN A 392 8.02 10.62 0.91
C ASN A 392 7.29 11.74 0.15
N LYS A 393 6.67 11.40 -0.99
CA LYS A 393 5.95 12.34 -1.83
C LYS A 393 4.48 12.04 -1.96
N ILE A 394 3.69 13.09 -2.12
CA ILE A 394 2.27 13.06 -2.50
C ILE A 394 2.19 13.52 -3.94
N GLY A 395 1.38 12.87 -4.77
CA GLY A 395 1.25 13.20 -6.19
C GLY A 395 -0.21 13.35 -6.62
N LEU A 396 -0.44 14.31 -7.49
CA LEU A 396 -1.67 14.47 -8.25
C LEU A 396 -1.38 14.20 -9.71
N VAL A 397 -2.11 13.28 -10.29
CA VAL A 397 -2.11 12.97 -11.71
C VAL A 397 -3.34 13.61 -12.33
N THR A 398 -3.14 14.69 -13.06
CA THR A 398 -4.19 15.34 -13.84
C THR A 398 -4.33 14.61 -15.17
N ILE A 399 -5.52 14.09 -15.46
CA ILE A 399 -5.83 13.40 -16.71
C ILE A 399 -6.40 14.46 -17.67
N LYS A 400 -5.78 14.56 -18.85
CA LYS A 400 -6.19 15.51 -19.91
C LYS A 400 -6.86 14.70 -21.02
N ASP A 401 -8.15 14.94 -21.22
CA ASP A 401 -8.93 14.34 -22.31
C ASP A 401 -8.69 15.06 -23.66
#